data_4994d5cf6e3b3b92a96cc505775eb0bc
#
_entry.id   4994d5cf6e3b3b92a96cc505775eb0bc
#
_cell.length_a   1.000
_cell.length_b   1.000
_cell.length_c   1.000
_cell.angle_alpha   90.00
_cell.angle_beta   90.00
_cell.angle_gamma   90.00
#
_symmetry.space_group_name_H-M   'P 1'
#
loop_
_entity.id
_entity.type
_entity.pdbx_description
1 polymer ?
#
loop_
_entity_poly.entity_id
_entity_poly.type
_entity_poly.pdbx_seq_one_letter_code
_entity_poly.pdbx_strand_id
1 'polypeptide(L)'
;MREEPRAVPAIVAAGDRRAAKAVHGESKVYLEIGGRPLVAHVVATLQRVPEVSEVWVVGDPDRLAAALGQEDVAAEIRKPLHIVPQFRNLYENAWQSFRRVLPGAPPEGRDPVGSDLDQRVVYLSADLPFATAQEISEFIRRGMELGCDYAVGLVTEESMAPFYPTAGEPGIRMAYFNLREGRFRQSNLHLAKPARLLNRHYIEDLYEHRYQKQWGQILGLAFRLLRVEQGGLRILFYYALMHLAGMADRSGLRRLADWLRRFISIARVEGTLGSLVRASLRFVVTDVGGCAVDIDNEHDCDAARARFSEWRKQQEVRAEALYGPLLLPAGEAPDSQLPGPPGRGEG
;
A
#
# COMPACT_ATOMS: atom_id res chain seq x y z
N MET A 1 -29.44 11.55 -7.91
CA MET A 1 -28.66 11.68 -6.69
C MET A 1 -27.54 10.62 -6.80
N ARG A 2 -26.28 11.00 -6.89
CA ARG A 2 -25.18 10.05 -6.73
C ARG A 2 -25.13 9.75 -5.23
N GLU A 3 -25.28 8.49 -4.83
CA GLU A 3 -25.01 8.09 -3.46
C GLU A 3 -23.58 8.53 -3.14
N GLU A 4 -23.39 9.25 -2.04
CA GLU A 4 -22.06 9.55 -1.54
C GLU A 4 -21.31 8.23 -1.33
N PRO A 5 -20.06 8.11 -1.81
CA PRO A 5 -19.30 6.88 -1.66
C PRO A 5 -19.19 6.56 -0.17
N ARG A 6 -19.74 5.41 0.23
CA ARG A 6 -19.71 4.95 1.63
C ARG A 6 -18.26 4.84 2.07
N ALA A 7 -17.89 5.55 3.14
CA ALA A 7 -16.54 5.52 3.68
C ALA A 7 -16.14 4.08 4.05
N VAL A 8 -14.86 3.75 3.88
CA VAL A 8 -14.29 2.40 4.08
C VAL A 8 -13.26 2.42 5.19
N PRO A 9 -13.10 1.33 5.94
CA PRO A 9 -12.00 1.16 6.88
C PRO A 9 -10.65 1.12 6.16
N ALA A 10 -9.61 1.71 6.79
CA ALA A 10 -8.23 1.62 6.35
C ALA A 10 -7.44 0.65 7.23
N ILE A 11 -6.68 -0.26 6.63
CA ILE A 11 -5.79 -1.20 7.33
C ILE A 11 -4.35 -0.86 6.96
N VAL A 12 -3.56 -0.47 7.95
CA VAL A 12 -2.17 -0.07 7.82
C VAL A 12 -1.26 -1.21 8.26
N ALA A 13 -0.43 -1.71 7.35
CA ALA A 13 0.53 -2.77 7.63
C ALA A 13 1.79 -2.18 8.28
N ALA A 14 1.93 -2.32 9.59
CA ALA A 14 3.06 -1.88 10.41
C ALA A 14 3.82 -3.05 11.06
N GLY A 15 3.74 -4.26 10.50
CA GLY A 15 4.43 -5.43 11.02
C GLY A 15 5.95 -5.32 10.90
N ASP A 16 6.66 -5.76 11.95
CA ASP A 16 8.12 -5.66 12.07
C ASP A 16 8.83 -7.02 12.27
N ARG A 17 8.09 -8.15 12.23
CA ARG A 17 8.65 -9.48 12.40
C ARG A 17 9.17 -10.07 11.08
N ARG A 18 10.27 -10.82 11.14
CA ARG A 18 10.88 -11.72 10.12
C ARG A 18 11.08 -11.17 8.70
N ALA A 19 10.12 -10.48 8.11
CA ALA A 19 10.20 -9.98 6.73
C ALA A 19 10.62 -8.50 6.65
N ALA A 20 10.55 -7.76 7.77
CA ALA A 20 10.97 -6.37 7.81
C ALA A 20 12.50 -6.31 7.95
N LYS A 21 13.17 -5.90 6.88
CA LYS A 21 14.60 -5.58 6.93
C LYS A 21 14.78 -4.37 7.84
N ALA A 22 15.63 -4.51 8.86
CA ALA A 22 16.01 -3.37 9.68
C ALA A 22 16.74 -2.32 8.84
N VAL A 23 16.44 -1.05 9.08
CA VAL A 23 17.11 0.10 8.49
C VAL A 23 17.76 0.86 9.63
N HIS A 24 19.06 1.11 9.55
CA HIS A 24 19.86 1.64 10.67
C HIS A 24 19.68 0.85 11.99
N GLY A 25 19.48 -0.46 11.90
CA GLY A 25 19.30 -1.34 13.06
C GLY A 25 17.91 -1.31 13.69
N GLU A 26 16.98 -0.56 13.14
CA GLU A 26 15.61 -0.41 13.64
C GLU A 26 14.56 -0.90 12.64
N SER A 27 13.37 -1.24 13.15
CA SER A 27 12.22 -1.52 12.31
C SER A 27 11.77 -0.26 11.59
N LYS A 28 11.70 -0.31 10.25
CA LYS A 28 11.45 0.83 9.38
C LYS A 28 10.21 1.63 9.75
N VAL A 29 9.14 1.00 10.23
CA VAL A 29 7.88 1.68 10.56
C VAL A 29 7.98 2.65 11.74
N TYR A 30 9.01 2.49 12.59
CA TYR A 30 9.29 3.36 13.73
C TYR A 30 10.44 4.34 13.49
N LEU A 31 11.08 4.29 12.31
CA LEU A 31 12.11 5.27 11.94
C LEU A 31 11.54 6.68 11.95
N GLU A 32 12.26 7.59 12.57
CA GLU A 32 11.89 9.00 12.57
C GLU A 32 12.38 9.71 11.32
N ILE A 33 11.45 10.33 10.60
CA ILE A 33 11.70 11.23 9.49
C ILE A 33 10.82 12.47 9.69
N GLY A 34 11.39 13.66 9.60
CA GLY A 34 10.64 14.90 9.84
C GLY A 34 10.09 15.02 11.27
N GLY A 35 10.80 14.43 12.26
CA GLY A 35 10.45 14.50 13.68
C GLY A 35 9.35 13.56 14.14
N ARG A 36 8.89 12.63 13.28
CA ARG A 36 7.84 11.66 13.62
C ARG A 36 8.16 10.26 13.09
N PRO A 37 7.71 9.18 13.76
CA PRO A 37 7.77 7.82 13.22
C PRO A 37 7.01 7.70 11.90
N LEU A 38 7.50 6.85 10.97
CA LEU A 38 6.87 6.68 9.66
C LEU A 38 5.39 6.28 9.76
N VAL A 39 5.04 5.39 10.68
CA VAL A 39 3.64 4.99 10.91
C VAL A 39 2.75 6.18 11.31
N ALA A 40 3.29 7.15 12.06
CA ALA A 40 2.54 8.33 12.48
C ALA A 40 2.19 9.24 11.29
N HIS A 41 3.09 9.40 10.31
CA HIS A 41 2.79 10.14 9.08
C HIS A 41 1.62 9.54 8.32
N VAL A 42 1.59 8.21 8.18
CA VAL A 42 0.52 7.51 7.46
C VAL A 42 -0.81 7.62 8.20
N VAL A 43 -0.81 7.40 9.52
CA VAL A 43 -2.02 7.50 10.34
C VAL A 43 -2.58 8.92 10.31
N ALA A 44 -1.76 9.95 10.53
CA ALA A 44 -2.16 11.35 10.45
C ALA A 44 -2.73 11.72 9.06
N THR A 45 -2.13 11.19 7.99
CA THR A 45 -2.66 11.39 6.62
C THR A 45 -4.04 10.78 6.46
N LEU A 46 -4.28 9.54 6.94
CA LEU A 46 -5.56 8.85 6.85
C LEU A 46 -6.68 9.53 7.64
N GLN A 47 -6.34 10.22 8.76
CA GLN A 47 -7.32 11.01 9.51
C GLN A 47 -7.95 12.12 8.67
N ARG A 48 -7.26 12.56 7.61
CA ARG A 48 -7.69 13.63 6.70
C ARG A 48 -8.38 13.15 5.43
N VAL A 49 -8.51 11.83 5.19
CA VAL A 49 -9.13 11.25 3.99
C VAL A 49 -10.64 11.07 4.20
N PRO A 50 -11.52 11.80 3.49
CA PRO A 50 -12.98 11.74 3.73
C PRO A 50 -13.57 10.34 3.55
N GLU A 51 -13.06 9.57 2.59
CA GLU A 51 -13.52 8.23 2.26
C GLU A 51 -13.02 7.13 3.25
N VAL A 52 -12.25 7.50 4.28
CA VAL A 52 -11.84 6.58 5.35
C VAL A 52 -12.72 6.78 6.57
N SER A 53 -13.38 5.70 7.02
CA SER A 53 -14.25 5.71 8.21
C SER A 53 -13.48 5.55 9.52
N GLU A 54 -12.50 4.67 9.54
CA GLU A 54 -11.69 4.29 10.70
C GLU A 54 -10.33 3.75 10.26
N VAL A 55 -9.36 3.71 11.17
CA VAL A 55 -7.99 3.27 10.88
C VAL A 55 -7.62 2.10 11.78
N TRP A 56 -7.17 1.00 11.19
CA TRP A 56 -6.69 -0.20 11.86
C TRP A 56 -5.20 -0.35 11.58
N VAL A 57 -4.34 -0.33 12.62
CA VAL A 57 -2.89 -0.45 12.47
C VAL A 57 -2.44 -1.80 13.01
N VAL A 58 -1.77 -2.59 12.16
CA VAL A 58 -1.35 -3.96 12.48
C VAL A 58 0.14 -4.00 12.73
N GLY A 59 0.56 -4.27 13.97
CA GLY A 59 1.97 -4.29 14.33
C GLY A 59 2.21 -4.73 15.77
N ASP A 60 3.30 -4.29 16.36
CA ASP A 60 3.58 -4.48 17.79
C ASP A 60 2.75 -3.48 18.60
N PRO A 61 1.84 -3.95 19.50
CA PRO A 61 0.90 -3.06 20.18
C PRO A 61 1.58 -2.00 21.06
N ASP A 62 2.61 -2.38 21.78
CA ASP A 62 3.27 -1.48 22.73
C ASP A 62 4.05 -0.39 21.98
N ARG A 63 4.77 -0.78 20.94
CA ARG A 63 5.52 0.16 20.09
C ARG A 63 4.58 1.08 19.30
N LEU A 64 3.47 0.55 18.78
CA LEU A 64 2.45 1.36 18.10
C LEU A 64 1.79 2.33 19.05
N ALA A 65 1.42 1.90 20.26
CA ALA A 65 0.84 2.77 21.29
C ALA A 65 1.81 3.91 21.65
N ALA A 66 3.10 3.62 21.80
CA ALA A 66 4.13 4.64 22.06
C ALA A 66 4.30 5.62 20.88
N ALA A 67 4.35 5.11 19.64
CA ALA A 67 4.55 5.93 18.43
C ALA A 67 3.34 6.83 18.11
N LEU A 68 2.12 6.32 18.29
CA LEU A 68 0.86 7.03 18.00
C LEU A 68 0.34 7.84 19.19
N GLY A 69 0.82 7.57 20.41
CA GLY A 69 0.49 8.31 21.62
C GLY A 69 1.34 9.56 21.84
N GLN A 70 2.29 9.88 20.96
CA GLN A 70 3.02 11.15 21.01
C GLN A 70 2.02 12.31 20.91
N GLU A 71 2.19 13.34 21.73
CA GLU A 71 1.20 14.42 21.91
C GLU A 71 0.79 15.08 20.59
N ASP A 72 1.75 15.37 19.73
CA ASP A 72 1.52 15.97 18.41
C ASP A 72 0.79 15.04 17.42
N VAL A 73 0.99 13.72 17.53
CA VAL A 73 0.29 12.72 16.71
C VAL A 73 -1.12 12.50 17.24
N ALA A 74 -1.26 12.31 18.55
CA ALA A 74 -2.55 12.10 19.22
C ALA A 74 -3.52 13.25 18.96
N ALA A 75 -3.03 14.49 18.92
CA ALA A 75 -3.82 15.67 18.61
C ALA A 75 -4.41 15.69 17.18
N GLU A 76 -3.86 14.91 16.25
CA GLU A 76 -4.37 14.80 14.88
C GLU A 76 -5.38 13.64 14.70
N ILE A 77 -5.53 12.75 15.69
CA ILE A 77 -6.44 11.59 15.62
C ILE A 77 -7.87 12.07 15.84
N ARG A 78 -8.70 11.93 14.80
CA ARG A 78 -10.11 12.36 14.76
C ARG A 78 -11.08 11.22 14.43
N LYS A 79 -10.59 10.16 13.79
CA LYS A 79 -11.36 8.96 13.45
C LYS A 79 -10.98 7.83 14.38
N PRO A 80 -11.87 6.85 14.59
CA PRO A 80 -11.54 5.66 15.39
C PRO A 80 -10.22 5.03 14.95
N LEU A 81 -9.33 4.78 15.91
CA LEU A 81 -8.02 4.18 15.71
C LEU A 81 -7.92 2.89 16.52
N HIS A 82 -7.63 1.79 15.83
CA HIS A 82 -7.53 0.47 16.41
C HIS A 82 -6.14 -0.11 16.20
N ILE A 83 -5.53 -0.63 17.24
CA ILE A 83 -4.25 -1.34 17.16
C ILE A 83 -4.52 -2.85 17.21
N VAL A 84 -3.99 -3.56 16.22
CA VAL A 84 -4.14 -5.02 16.10
C VAL A 84 -2.77 -5.67 16.20
N PRO A 85 -2.58 -6.67 17.08
CA PRO A 85 -1.34 -7.43 17.14
C PRO A 85 -1.01 -8.06 15.80
N GLN A 86 0.27 -8.04 15.42
CA GLN A 86 0.71 -8.65 14.16
C GLN A 86 0.63 -10.18 14.20
N PHE A 87 0.29 -10.76 13.07
CA PHE A 87 0.20 -12.21 12.84
C PHE A 87 1.48 -12.74 12.16
N ARG A 88 1.43 -13.97 11.67
CA ARG A 88 2.57 -14.70 11.13
C ARG A 88 3.24 -14.00 9.93
N ASN A 89 2.44 -13.42 9.04
CA ASN A 89 2.90 -12.77 7.81
C ASN A 89 1.94 -11.66 7.35
N LEU A 90 2.31 -10.96 6.27
CA LEU A 90 1.53 -9.84 5.74
C LEU A 90 0.12 -10.25 5.32
N TYR A 91 -0.04 -11.42 4.72
CA TYR A 91 -1.34 -11.92 4.29
C TYR A 91 -2.26 -12.17 5.50
N GLU A 92 -1.76 -12.84 6.54
CA GLU A 92 -2.51 -13.05 7.78
C GLU A 92 -2.83 -11.71 8.47
N ASN A 93 -1.89 -10.76 8.49
CA ASN A 93 -2.14 -9.42 9.01
C ASN A 93 -3.35 -8.79 8.28
N ALA A 94 -3.37 -8.82 6.96
CA ALA A 94 -4.47 -8.26 6.18
C ALA A 94 -5.80 -8.98 6.42
N TRP A 95 -5.80 -10.32 6.41
CA TRP A 95 -7.01 -11.11 6.58
C TRP A 95 -7.60 -11.05 7.98
N GLN A 96 -6.76 -11.19 8.99
CA GLN A 96 -7.20 -11.15 10.39
C GLN A 96 -7.70 -9.75 10.82
N SER A 97 -7.13 -8.69 10.25
CA SER A 97 -7.64 -7.34 10.44
C SER A 97 -8.98 -7.14 9.74
N PHE A 98 -9.12 -7.62 8.51
CA PHE A 98 -10.40 -7.59 7.80
C PHE A 98 -11.54 -8.27 8.60
N ARG A 99 -11.26 -9.42 9.23
CA ARG A 99 -12.25 -10.12 10.07
C ARG A 99 -12.73 -9.29 11.26
N ARG A 100 -11.89 -8.39 11.77
CA ARG A 100 -12.19 -7.47 12.91
C ARG A 100 -12.95 -6.23 12.49
N VAL A 101 -12.72 -5.78 11.25
CA VAL A 101 -13.40 -4.62 10.65
C VAL A 101 -14.88 -4.89 10.35
N LEU A 102 -15.28 -6.18 10.26
CA LEU A 102 -16.66 -6.53 9.94
C LEU A 102 -17.66 -6.02 10.99
N PRO A 103 -18.82 -5.50 10.60
CA PRO A 103 -19.81 -4.98 11.54
C PRO A 103 -20.17 -5.99 12.62
N GLY A 104 -20.12 -5.58 13.90
CA GLY A 104 -20.41 -6.44 15.03
C GLY A 104 -19.40 -7.57 15.27
N ALA A 105 -18.20 -7.51 14.69
CA ALA A 105 -17.17 -8.50 14.94
C ALA A 105 -16.63 -8.38 16.37
N PRO A 106 -16.39 -9.53 17.05
CA PRO A 106 -15.71 -9.53 18.33
C PRO A 106 -14.21 -9.18 18.16
N PRO A 107 -13.46 -8.91 19.24
CA PRO A 107 -12.05 -8.53 19.17
C PRO A 107 -11.15 -9.52 18.42
N GLU A 108 -11.46 -10.81 18.44
CA GLU A 108 -10.78 -11.85 17.68
C GLU A 108 -11.17 -11.89 16.20
N GLY A 109 -12.21 -11.13 15.80
CA GLY A 109 -12.76 -11.11 14.45
C GLY A 109 -13.72 -12.28 14.20
N ARG A 110 -14.48 -12.20 13.12
CA ARG A 110 -15.38 -13.24 12.64
C ARG A 110 -15.23 -13.51 11.14
N ASP A 111 -15.69 -14.64 10.67
CA ASP A 111 -15.71 -14.93 9.24
C ASP A 111 -16.80 -14.13 8.53
N PRO A 112 -16.53 -13.64 7.30
CA PRO A 112 -17.50 -12.88 6.51
C PRO A 112 -18.65 -13.76 6.06
N VAL A 113 -19.89 -13.25 6.17
CA VAL A 113 -21.12 -13.91 5.73
C VAL A 113 -22.07 -12.92 5.05
N GLY A 114 -22.84 -13.36 4.08
CA GLY A 114 -23.85 -12.55 3.43
C GLY A 114 -23.30 -11.26 2.81
N SER A 115 -23.77 -10.11 3.29
CA SER A 115 -23.36 -8.78 2.81
C SER A 115 -21.89 -8.43 3.11
N ASP A 116 -21.24 -9.12 4.07
CA ASP A 116 -19.82 -8.90 4.37
C ASP A 116 -18.90 -9.24 3.19
N LEU A 117 -19.37 -10.09 2.26
CA LEU A 117 -18.62 -10.43 1.05
C LEU A 117 -18.33 -9.20 0.18
N ASP A 118 -19.13 -8.16 0.30
CA ASP A 118 -18.97 -6.90 -0.44
C ASP A 118 -18.30 -5.79 0.38
N GLN A 119 -17.97 -6.06 1.65
CA GLN A 119 -17.22 -5.11 2.49
C GLN A 119 -15.88 -4.78 1.85
N ARG A 120 -15.66 -3.49 1.59
CA ARG A 120 -14.40 -2.97 1.08
C ARG A 120 -13.54 -2.45 2.20
N VAL A 121 -12.23 -2.60 2.02
CA VAL A 121 -11.19 -2.01 2.88
C VAL A 121 -10.08 -1.47 2.01
N VAL A 122 -9.44 -0.38 2.45
CA VAL A 122 -8.19 0.10 1.85
C VAL A 122 -7.02 -0.41 2.66
N TYR A 123 -6.03 -1.02 1.99
CA TYR A 123 -4.78 -1.46 2.60
C TYR A 123 -3.65 -0.56 2.13
N LEU A 124 -2.73 -0.25 3.04
CA LEU A 124 -1.50 0.47 2.73
C LEU A 124 -0.39 0.11 3.71
N SER A 125 0.84 0.42 3.31
CA SER A 125 2.03 0.24 4.15
C SER A 125 2.20 1.41 5.14
N ALA A 126 2.84 1.16 6.27
CA ALA A 126 3.11 2.16 7.31
C ALA A 126 4.36 3.03 7.04
N ASP A 127 5.10 2.77 5.96
CA ASP A 127 6.40 3.39 5.66
C ASP A 127 6.35 4.39 4.49
N LEU A 128 5.24 5.14 4.39
CA LEU A 128 4.94 6.09 3.31
C LEU A 128 4.94 7.56 3.81
N PRO A 129 6.11 8.15 4.09
CA PRO A 129 6.18 9.48 4.71
C PRO A 129 5.68 10.62 3.81
N PHE A 130 5.56 10.38 2.51
CA PHE A 130 5.17 11.38 1.51
C PHE A 130 3.74 11.19 0.99
N ALA A 131 2.99 10.22 1.52
CA ALA A 131 1.59 10.00 1.17
C ALA A 131 0.75 11.26 1.45
N THR A 132 -0.12 11.63 0.52
CA THR A 132 -1.04 12.75 0.69
C THR A 132 -2.48 12.26 0.81
N ALA A 133 -3.27 12.98 1.59
CA ALA A 133 -4.67 12.59 1.79
C ALA A 133 -5.48 12.70 0.48
N GLN A 134 -5.14 13.66 -0.40
CA GLN A 134 -5.76 13.82 -1.71
C GLN A 134 -5.48 12.63 -2.64
N GLU A 135 -4.23 12.10 -2.65
CA GLU A 135 -3.87 10.94 -3.47
C GLU A 135 -4.65 9.70 -3.02
N ILE A 136 -4.73 9.47 -1.70
CA ILE A 136 -5.48 8.35 -1.13
C ILE A 136 -6.98 8.49 -1.42
N SER A 137 -7.55 9.69 -1.23
CA SER A 137 -8.95 10.01 -1.53
C SER A 137 -9.27 9.73 -3.01
N GLU A 138 -8.46 10.25 -3.92
CA GLU A 138 -8.63 10.04 -5.37
C GLU A 138 -8.55 8.56 -5.75
N PHE A 139 -7.57 7.84 -5.17
CA PHE A 139 -7.44 6.39 -5.39
C PHE A 139 -8.70 5.64 -4.94
N ILE A 140 -9.23 5.94 -3.75
CA ILE A 140 -10.44 5.27 -3.22
C ILE A 140 -11.64 5.59 -4.11
N ARG A 141 -11.88 6.86 -4.47
CA ARG A 141 -13.00 7.28 -5.32
C ARG A 141 -12.96 6.57 -6.68
N ARG A 142 -11.82 6.62 -7.39
CA ARG A 142 -11.66 5.92 -8.68
C ARG A 142 -11.83 4.41 -8.54
N GLY A 143 -11.26 3.81 -7.49
CA GLY A 143 -11.42 2.38 -7.21
C GLY A 143 -12.88 1.98 -6.95
N MET A 144 -13.65 2.82 -6.28
CA MET A 144 -15.09 2.62 -6.08
C MET A 144 -15.87 2.71 -7.39
N GLU A 145 -15.60 3.72 -8.22
CA GLU A 145 -16.23 3.92 -9.53
C GLU A 145 -16.02 2.75 -10.48
N LEU A 146 -14.85 2.11 -10.45
CA LEU A 146 -14.55 0.94 -11.26
C LEU A 146 -15.38 -0.30 -10.87
N GLY A 147 -15.99 -0.33 -9.70
CA GLY A 147 -16.86 -1.41 -9.24
C GLY A 147 -16.18 -2.79 -9.10
N CYS A 148 -14.86 -2.86 -9.21
CA CYS A 148 -14.10 -4.11 -9.16
C CYS A 148 -13.97 -4.66 -7.74
N ASP A 149 -13.54 -5.93 -7.63
CA ASP A 149 -13.31 -6.57 -6.33
C ASP A 149 -11.94 -6.21 -5.76
N TYR A 150 -10.98 -5.84 -6.61
CA TYR A 150 -9.65 -5.45 -6.20
C TYR A 150 -9.08 -4.35 -7.11
N ALA A 151 -8.87 -3.17 -6.56
CA ALA A 151 -8.16 -2.08 -7.21
C ALA A 151 -6.74 -1.94 -6.62
N VAL A 152 -5.74 -1.79 -7.49
CA VAL A 152 -4.33 -1.63 -7.15
C VAL A 152 -3.85 -0.30 -7.70
N GLY A 153 -3.18 0.50 -6.87
CA GLY A 153 -2.67 1.80 -7.27
C GLY A 153 -1.39 1.68 -8.11
N LEU A 154 -1.33 2.47 -9.16
CA LEU A 154 -0.13 2.71 -9.96
C LEU A 154 0.16 4.20 -10.03
N VAL A 155 1.44 4.55 -10.14
CA VAL A 155 1.89 5.91 -10.44
C VAL A 155 2.78 5.91 -11.68
N THR A 156 2.78 7.01 -12.41
CA THR A 156 3.64 7.16 -13.59
C THR A 156 5.08 7.45 -13.19
N GLU A 157 6.05 7.15 -14.05
CA GLU A 157 7.44 7.55 -13.85
C GLU A 157 7.59 9.08 -13.69
N GLU A 158 6.78 9.86 -14.40
CA GLU A 158 6.77 11.31 -14.32
C GLU A 158 6.39 11.80 -12.90
N SER A 159 5.42 11.14 -12.26
CA SER A 159 5.02 11.44 -10.89
C SER A 159 6.13 11.18 -9.87
N MET A 160 7.08 10.31 -10.21
CA MET A 160 8.21 9.95 -9.36
C MET A 160 9.46 10.81 -9.56
N ALA A 161 9.49 11.63 -10.61
CA ALA A 161 10.66 12.45 -10.96
C ALA A 161 11.17 13.36 -9.81
N PRO A 162 10.33 13.95 -8.95
CA PRO A 162 10.78 14.78 -7.84
C PRO A 162 11.67 14.05 -6.82
N PHE A 163 11.54 12.74 -6.72
CA PHE A 163 12.30 11.92 -5.77
C PHE A 163 13.65 11.44 -6.30
N TYR A 164 13.97 11.67 -7.57
CA TYR A 164 15.24 11.25 -8.14
C TYR A 164 16.42 12.09 -7.62
N PRO A 165 17.63 11.50 -7.59
CA PRO A 165 18.83 12.25 -7.28
C PRO A 165 19.08 13.30 -8.34
N THR A 166 19.46 14.50 -7.91
CA THR A 166 19.90 15.61 -8.75
C THR A 166 21.37 15.95 -8.48
N ALA A 167 21.97 16.86 -9.24
CA ALA A 167 23.35 17.25 -9.02
C ALA A 167 23.53 17.89 -7.62
N GLY A 168 24.20 17.16 -6.73
CA GLY A 168 24.46 17.60 -5.35
C GLY A 168 23.39 17.24 -4.31
N GLU A 169 22.25 16.66 -4.72
CA GLU A 169 21.17 16.29 -3.82
C GLU A 169 20.89 14.78 -3.85
N PRO A 170 20.77 14.12 -2.69
CA PRO A 170 20.43 12.72 -2.64
C PRO A 170 19.01 12.46 -3.14
N GLY A 171 18.74 11.25 -3.62
CA GLY A 171 17.41 10.87 -4.10
C GLY A 171 17.25 9.36 -4.14
N ILE A 172 16.04 8.91 -4.44
CA ILE A 172 15.67 7.50 -4.45
C ILE A 172 15.51 7.02 -5.89
N ARG A 173 16.24 5.96 -6.26
CA ARG A 173 16.10 5.32 -7.57
C ARG A 173 15.11 4.18 -7.47
N MET A 174 14.12 4.17 -8.34
CA MET A 174 12.99 3.26 -8.27
C MET A 174 12.91 2.34 -9.48
N ALA A 175 12.33 1.15 -9.28
CA ALA A 175 12.04 0.21 -10.36
C ALA A 175 10.64 0.45 -10.93
N TYR A 176 10.50 0.21 -12.24
CA TYR A 176 9.25 0.41 -12.98
C TYR A 176 8.83 -0.83 -13.75
N PHE A 177 7.53 -1.01 -13.86
CA PHE A 177 6.93 -1.91 -14.82
C PHE A 177 6.86 -1.21 -16.19
N ASN A 178 7.44 -1.86 -17.21
CA ASN A 178 7.43 -1.35 -18.57
C ASN A 178 6.21 -1.93 -19.29
N LEU A 179 5.14 -1.16 -19.37
CA LEU A 179 3.88 -1.51 -20.03
C LEU A 179 3.74 -0.76 -21.36
N ARG A 180 2.78 -1.18 -22.19
CA ARG A 180 2.49 -0.51 -23.46
C ARG A 180 2.09 0.95 -23.28
N GLU A 181 1.33 1.23 -22.21
CA GLU A 181 0.80 2.55 -21.89
C GLU A 181 1.84 3.47 -21.25
N GLY A 182 2.98 2.94 -20.79
CA GLY A 182 4.05 3.74 -20.17
C GLY A 182 4.86 2.97 -19.15
N ARG A 183 5.62 3.70 -18.36
CA ARG A 183 6.39 3.16 -17.23
C ARG A 183 5.65 3.50 -15.94
N PHE A 184 5.32 2.48 -15.17
CA PHE A 184 4.55 2.61 -13.93
C PHE A 184 5.28 1.97 -12.76
N ARG A 185 5.08 2.56 -11.59
CA ARG A 185 5.42 1.96 -10.31
C ARG A 185 4.13 1.62 -9.58
N GLN A 186 4.09 0.49 -8.90
CA GLN A 186 3.01 0.20 -7.99
C GLN A 186 3.08 1.16 -6.81
N SER A 187 1.98 1.84 -6.50
CA SER A 187 1.80 2.50 -5.21
C SER A 187 1.41 1.47 -4.15
N ASN A 188 1.61 1.82 -2.88
CA ASN A 188 1.25 0.92 -1.78
C ASN A 188 -0.24 1.05 -1.39
N LEU A 189 -1.10 1.34 -2.36
CA LEU A 189 -2.54 1.50 -2.18
C LEU A 189 -3.30 0.34 -2.81
N HIS A 190 -4.14 -0.30 -2.00
CA HIS A 190 -4.96 -1.44 -2.41
C HIS A 190 -6.38 -1.26 -1.86
N LEU A 191 -7.39 -1.19 -2.72
CA LEU A 191 -8.80 -1.19 -2.32
C LEU A 191 -9.40 -2.55 -2.69
N ALA A 192 -9.80 -3.32 -1.72
CA ALA A 192 -10.23 -4.70 -1.94
C ALA A 192 -11.54 -5.04 -1.25
N LYS A 193 -12.25 -6.03 -1.81
CA LYS A 193 -13.26 -6.85 -1.14
C LYS A 193 -12.60 -8.19 -0.76
N PRO A 194 -11.95 -8.31 0.40
CA PRO A 194 -11.08 -9.45 0.71
C PRO A 194 -11.80 -10.80 0.68
N ALA A 195 -13.08 -10.83 1.02
CA ALA A 195 -13.89 -12.04 1.01
C ALA A 195 -14.22 -12.56 -0.41
N ARG A 196 -14.11 -11.70 -1.44
CA ARG A 196 -14.30 -12.09 -2.84
C ARG A 196 -13.03 -12.61 -3.52
N LEU A 197 -11.87 -12.48 -2.89
CA LEU A 197 -10.61 -13.00 -3.40
C LEU A 197 -10.50 -14.50 -3.06
N LEU A 198 -10.81 -15.40 -4.00
CA LEU A 198 -10.95 -16.81 -3.71
C LEU A 198 -9.61 -17.53 -3.54
N ASN A 199 -8.61 -17.20 -4.35
CA ASN A 199 -7.28 -17.85 -4.33
C ASN A 199 -6.26 -17.02 -3.53
N ARG A 200 -6.63 -16.61 -2.34
CA ARG A 200 -5.81 -15.73 -1.48
C ARG A 200 -4.41 -16.27 -1.15
N HIS A 201 -4.26 -17.60 -1.08
CA HIS A 201 -2.97 -18.25 -0.83
C HIS A 201 -1.90 -17.90 -1.87
N TYR A 202 -2.28 -17.62 -3.12
CA TYR A 202 -1.30 -17.17 -4.12
C TYR A 202 -0.75 -15.75 -3.82
N ILE A 203 -1.53 -14.92 -3.15
CA ILE A 203 -1.04 -13.61 -2.67
C ILE A 203 0.01 -13.84 -1.60
N GLU A 204 -0.21 -14.76 -0.66
CA GLU A 204 0.75 -15.17 0.37
C GLU A 204 2.04 -15.70 -0.27
N ASP A 205 1.94 -16.67 -1.18
CA ASP A 205 3.08 -17.26 -1.89
C ASP A 205 3.90 -16.19 -2.64
N LEU A 206 3.25 -15.25 -3.33
CA LEU A 206 3.92 -14.16 -4.05
C LEU A 206 4.69 -13.23 -3.10
N TYR A 207 4.12 -12.92 -1.93
CA TYR A 207 4.76 -12.07 -0.94
C TYR A 207 5.93 -12.77 -0.22
N GLU A 208 5.79 -14.02 0.16
CA GLU A 208 6.86 -14.78 0.81
C GLU A 208 8.10 -14.93 -0.08
N HIS A 209 7.92 -15.03 -1.40
CA HIS A 209 9.00 -15.20 -2.37
C HIS A 209 9.58 -13.88 -2.91
N ARG A 210 8.97 -12.72 -2.64
CA ARG A 210 9.39 -11.39 -3.12
C ARG A 210 10.83 -11.02 -2.71
N TYR A 211 11.28 -11.46 -1.54
CA TYR A 211 12.60 -11.13 -0.99
C TYR A 211 13.69 -12.18 -1.27
N GLN A 212 13.33 -13.29 -1.88
CA GLN A 212 14.25 -14.39 -2.10
C GLN A 212 14.87 -14.27 -3.50
N LYS A 213 16.06 -13.67 -3.59
CA LYS A 213 16.83 -13.46 -4.83
C LYS A 213 17.44 -14.74 -5.46
N GLN A 214 17.06 -15.94 -5.02
CA GLN A 214 17.64 -17.18 -5.52
C GLN A 214 16.84 -17.71 -6.73
N TRP A 215 17.54 -17.91 -7.86
CA TRP A 215 16.99 -18.41 -9.12
C TRP A 215 16.18 -19.71 -8.98
N GLY A 216 16.57 -20.60 -8.05
CA GLY A 216 15.85 -21.84 -7.79
C GLY A 216 14.43 -21.64 -7.24
N GLN A 217 14.17 -20.53 -6.56
CA GLN A 217 12.86 -20.21 -5.98
C GLN A 217 11.94 -19.52 -6.98
N ILE A 218 12.51 -18.72 -7.89
CA ILE A 218 11.78 -18.18 -9.06
C ILE A 218 11.31 -19.33 -9.95
N LEU A 219 12.14 -20.36 -10.16
CA LEU A 219 11.77 -21.57 -10.87
C LEU A 219 10.72 -22.39 -10.09
N GLY A 220 10.80 -22.45 -8.77
CA GLY A 220 9.79 -23.11 -7.93
C GLY A 220 8.43 -22.41 -7.97
N LEU A 221 8.40 -21.09 -7.92
CA LEU A 221 7.19 -20.28 -8.12
C LEU A 221 6.64 -20.47 -9.53
N ALA A 222 7.51 -20.44 -10.54
CA ALA A 222 7.17 -20.72 -11.93
C ALA A 222 6.51 -22.10 -12.10
N PHE A 223 7.08 -23.14 -11.47
CA PHE A 223 6.52 -24.50 -11.50
C PHE A 223 5.16 -24.62 -10.78
N ARG A 224 4.96 -23.89 -9.67
CA ARG A 224 3.67 -23.81 -8.99
C ARG A 224 2.64 -23.09 -9.84
N LEU A 225 3.03 -21.96 -10.44
CA LEU A 225 2.17 -21.20 -11.35
C LEU A 225 1.81 -22.00 -12.62
N LEU A 226 2.71 -22.87 -13.11
CA LEU A 226 2.43 -23.79 -14.22
C LEU A 226 1.36 -24.83 -13.87
N ARG A 227 1.20 -25.20 -12.60
CA ARG A 227 0.18 -26.12 -12.11
C ARG A 227 -1.17 -25.45 -11.86
N VAL A 228 -1.22 -24.10 -11.89
CA VAL A 228 -2.48 -23.36 -11.82
C VAL A 228 -3.22 -23.57 -13.14
N GLU A 229 -4.35 -24.25 -13.09
CA GLU A 229 -5.15 -24.65 -14.28
C GLU A 229 -5.56 -23.48 -15.19
N GLN A 230 -5.50 -22.24 -14.70
CA GLN A 230 -5.87 -21.05 -15.47
C GLN A 230 -4.84 -19.92 -15.29
N GLY A 231 -3.94 -19.77 -16.27
CA GLY A 231 -3.17 -18.53 -16.45
C GLY A 231 -1.73 -18.52 -15.98
N GLY A 232 -1.18 -19.54 -15.31
CA GLY A 232 0.20 -19.53 -14.80
C GLY A 232 1.27 -19.31 -15.88
N LEU A 233 1.13 -19.92 -17.05
CA LEU A 233 1.97 -19.69 -18.24
C LEU A 233 1.92 -18.23 -18.72
N ARG A 234 0.74 -17.61 -18.66
CA ARG A 234 0.55 -16.20 -19.03
C ARG A 234 1.28 -15.26 -18.07
N ILE A 235 1.22 -15.54 -16.77
CA ILE A 235 1.92 -14.75 -15.75
C ILE A 235 3.42 -14.80 -15.99
N LEU A 236 3.97 -16.00 -16.18
CA LEU A 236 5.38 -16.20 -16.48
C LEU A 236 5.80 -15.50 -17.77
N PHE A 237 4.99 -15.63 -18.82
CA PHE A 237 5.25 -14.97 -20.09
C PHE A 237 5.30 -13.45 -19.95
N TYR A 238 4.31 -12.83 -19.33
CA TYR A 238 4.29 -11.38 -19.12
C TYR A 238 5.40 -10.92 -18.17
N TYR A 239 5.68 -11.69 -17.11
CA TYR A 239 6.79 -11.41 -16.21
C TYR A 239 8.14 -11.42 -16.94
N ALA A 240 8.43 -12.47 -17.72
CA ALA A 240 9.65 -12.57 -18.53
C ALA A 240 9.73 -11.41 -19.55
N LEU A 241 8.62 -11.11 -20.19
CA LEU A 241 8.56 -10.05 -21.19
C LEU A 241 8.82 -8.66 -20.57
N MET A 242 8.26 -8.37 -19.39
CA MET A 242 8.53 -7.14 -18.64
C MET A 242 10.02 -7.01 -18.26
N HIS A 243 10.63 -8.09 -17.79
CA HIS A 243 12.05 -8.10 -17.48
C HIS A 243 12.93 -7.90 -18.71
N LEU A 244 12.62 -8.58 -19.82
CA LEU A 244 13.34 -8.42 -21.09
C LEU A 244 13.21 -6.99 -21.62
N ALA A 245 12.01 -6.39 -21.58
CA ALA A 245 11.80 -5.01 -21.94
C ALA A 245 12.62 -4.04 -21.08
N GLY A 246 12.64 -4.26 -19.76
CA GLY A 246 13.44 -3.48 -18.82
C GLY A 246 14.96 -3.66 -19.02
N MET A 247 15.43 -4.85 -19.38
CA MET A 247 16.83 -5.09 -19.72
C MET A 247 17.22 -4.39 -21.02
N ALA A 248 16.40 -4.51 -22.05
CA ALA A 248 16.63 -3.84 -23.32
C ALA A 248 16.69 -2.31 -23.16
N ASP A 249 15.82 -1.74 -22.33
CA ASP A 249 15.80 -0.31 -22.04
C ASP A 249 17.08 0.15 -21.32
N ARG A 250 17.53 -0.58 -20.29
CA ARG A 250 18.79 -0.31 -19.60
C ARG A 250 20.03 -0.46 -20.48
N SER A 251 19.96 -1.34 -21.47
CA SER A 251 21.04 -1.56 -22.45
C SER A 251 21.00 -0.59 -23.63
N GLY A 252 20.12 0.43 -23.61
CA GLY A 252 20.00 1.42 -24.69
C GLY A 252 19.27 0.92 -25.95
N LEU A 253 18.75 -0.32 -25.94
CA LEU A 253 18.02 -0.93 -27.06
C LEU A 253 16.55 -0.51 -27.05
N ARG A 254 16.28 0.81 -27.11
CA ARG A 254 14.94 1.39 -26.95
C ARG A 254 13.91 0.82 -27.91
N ARG A 255 14.26 0.63 -29.20
CA ARG A 255 13.34 0.07 -30.21
C ARG A 255 12.89 -1.35 -29.85
N LEU A 256 13.79 -2.18 -29.31
CA LEU A 256 13.46 -3.52 -28.84
C LEU A 256 12.58 -3.47 -27.60
N ALA A 257 12.90 -2.60 -26.65
CA ALA A 257 12.09 -2.38 -25.46
C ALA A 257 10.65 -1.96 -25.81
N ASP A 258 10.50 -1.01 -26.75
CA ASP A 258 9.19 -0.54 -27.22
C ASP A 258 8.41 -1.62 -27.97
N TRP A 259 9.11 -2.45 -28.75
CA TRP A 259 8.48 -3.59 -29.41
C TRP A 259 7.96 -4.63 -28.40
N LEU A 260 8.77 -4.97 -27.38
CA LEU A 260 8.37 -5.89 -26.31
C LEU A 260 7.18 -5.36 -25.50
N ARG A 261 7.16 -4.07 -25.16
CA ARG A 261 6.07 -3.43 -24.40
C ARG A 261 4.71 -3.55 -25.09
N ARG A 262 4.64 -3.56 -26.42
CA ARG A 262 3.37 -3.67 -27.16
C ARG A 262 2.54 -4.90 -26.77
N PHE A 263 3.18 -5.95 -26.30
CA PHE A 263 2.53 -7.17 -25.87
C PHE A 263 2.02 -7.14 -24.43
N ILE A 264 2.42 -6.15 -23.63
CA ILE A 264 2.11 -6.06 -22.20
C ILE A 264 1.29 -4.79 -21.94
N SER A 265 -0.03 -4.88 -22.08
CA SER A 265 -0.92 -3.76 -21.72
C SER A 265 -1.44 -3.89 -20.30
N ILE A 266 -1.83 -2.77 -19.67
CA ILE A 266 -2.52 -2.72 -18.39
C ILE A 266 -3.66 -3.73 -18.37
N ALA A 267 -4.56 -3.70 -19.36
CA ALA A 267 -5.72 -4.59 -19.41
C ALA A 267 -5.36 -6.08 -19.45
N ARG A 268 -4.26 -6.46 -20.09
CA ARG A 268 -3.78 -7.85 -20.11
C ARG A 268 -3.23 -8.30 -18.76
N VAL A 269 -2.52 -7.40 -18.09
CA VAL A 269 -2.00 -7.66 -16.73
C VAL A 269 -3.15 -7.78 -15.75
N GLU A 270 -4.13 -6.87 -15.80
CA GLU A 270 -5.36 -6.92 -15.00
C GLU A 270 -6.09 -8.25 -15.16
N GLY A 271 -6.36 -8.65 -16.41
CA GLY A 271 -7.05 -9.90 -16.70
C GLY A 271 -6.27 -11.14 -16.22
N THR A 272 -4.93 -11.10 -16.30
CA THR A 272 -4.08 -12.21 -15.86
C THR A 272 -4.04 -12.32 -14.33
N LEU A 273 -3.83 -11.21 -13.64
CA LEU A 273 -3.84 -11.18 -12.17
C LEU A 273 -5.23 -11.47 -11.61
N GLY A 274 -6.28 -10.91 -12.24
CA GLY A 274 -7.67 -11.18 -11.87
C GLY A 274 -8.02 -12.66 -11.97
N SER A 275 -7.56 -13.35 -13.03
CA SER A 275 -7.75 -14.81 -13.18
C SER A 275 -7.06 -15.59 -12.06
N LEU A 276 -5.87 -15.15 -11.61
CA LEU A 276 -5.14 -15.81 -10.52
C LEU A 276 -5.91 -15.76 -9.21
N VAL A 277 -6.42 -14.60 -8.84
CA VAL A 277 -7.18 -14.38 -7.60
C VAL A 277 -8.68 -14.67 -7.74
N ARG A 278 -9.13 -15.07 -8.93
CA ARG A 278 -10.54 -15.31 -9.30
C ARG A 278 -11.46 -14.16 -8.91
N ALA A 279 -11.02 -12.93 -9.19
CA ALA A 279 -11.73 -11.71 -8.87
C ALA A 279 -11.52 -10.66 -9.96
N SER A 280 -12.43 -9.69 -10.06
CA SER A 280 -12.22 -8.57 -10.96
C SER A 280 -11.14 -7.65 -10.40
N LEU A 281 -10.00 -7.54 -11.12
CA LEU A 281 -8.86 -6.69 -10.74
C LEU A 281 -8.72 -5.52 -11.72
N ARG A 282 -8.49 -4.32 -11.22
CA ARG A 282 -8.22 -3.11 -12.00
C ARG A 282 -7.06 -2.32 -11.39
N PHE A 283 -6.32 -1.63 -12.25
CA PHE A 283 -5.36 -0.63 -11.82
C PHE A 283 -5.98 0.76 -11.79
N VAL A 284 -5.65 1.52 -10.76
CA VAL A 284 -5.97 2.94 -10.65
C VAL A 284 -4.67 3.72 -10.75
N VAL A 285 -4.53 4.53 -11.80
CA VAL A 285 -3.34 5.36 -11.98
C VAL A 285 -3.56 6.70 -11.30
N THR A 286 -2.67 7.08 -10.37
CA THR A 286 -2.62 8.41 -9.75
C THR A 286 -1.42 9.19 -10.28
N ASP A 287 -1.53 10.51 -10.30
CA ASP A 287 -0.50 11.42 -10.83
C ASP A 287 0.31 12.11 -9.72
N VAL A 288 0.12 11.67 -8.47
CA VAL A 288 0.91 12.04 -7.28
C VAL A 288 1.65 10.80 -6.82
N GLY A 289 2.93 10.94 -6.47
CA GLY A 289 3.81 9.79 -6.26
C GLY A 289 4.09 9.43 -4.80
N GLY A 290 3.52 10.17 -3.85
CA GLY A 290 3.86 10.03 -2.42
C GLY A 290 3.56 8.65 -1.85
N CYS A 291 2.48 8.01 -2.30
CA CYS A 291 2.11 6.66 -1.87
C CYS A 291 2.94 5.53 -2.52
N ALA A 292 3.85 5.87 -3.44
CA ALA A 292 4.75 4.92 -4.09
C ALA A 292 6.20 5.01 -3.57
N VAL A 293 6.47 5.86 -2.58
CA VAL A 293 7.79 6.03 -1.97
C VAL A 293 7.78 5.40 -0.59
N ASP A 294 8.18 4.15 -0.54
CA ASP A 294 8.42 3.38 0.68
C ASP A 294 9.90 3.44 1.08
N ILE A 295 10.18 3.40 2.37
CA ILE A 295 11.54 3.43 2.91
C ILE A 295 12.03 1.99 3.13
N ASP A 296 12.85 1.49 2.20
CA ASP A 296 13.25 0.06 2.19
C ASP A 296 14.70 -0.20 2.65
N ASN A 297 15.53 0.84 2.70
CA ASN A 297 16.95 0.72 3.04
C ASN A 297 17.51 2.02 3.60
N GLU A 298 18.76 1.97 4.08
CA GLU A 298 19.46 3.11 4.69
C GLU A 298 19.61 4.29 3.74
N HIS A 299 19.97 4.03 2.48
CA HIS A 299 20.11 5.08 1.47
C HIS A 299 18.80 5.85 1.25
N ASP A 300 17.68 5.14 1.14
CA ASP A 300 16.36 5.75 0.97
C ASP A 300 15.96 6.54 2.21
N CYS A 301 16.28 6.01 3.41
CA CYS A 301 16.04 6.70 4.68
C CYS A 301 16.84 8.01 4.77
N ASP A 302 18.13 7.97 4.43
CA ASP A 302 19.00 9.15 4.50
C ASP A 302 18.58 10.22 3.48
N ALA A 303 18.23 9.82 2.26
CA ALA A 303 17.71 10.71 1.24
C ALA A 303 16.37 11.33 1.68
N ALA A 304 15.47 10.53 2.25
CA ALA A 304 14.18 10.99 2.75
C ALA A 304 14.36 11.97 3.93
N ARG A 305 15.29 11.71 4.86
CA ARG A 305 15.60 12.64 5.96
C ARG A 305 16.15 13.97 5.46
N ALA A 306 17.08 13.92 4.50
CA ALA A 306 17.70 15.12 3.95
C ALA A 306 16.70 16.03 3.22
N ARG A 307 15.73 15.45 2.53
CA ARG A 307 14.79 16.17 1.65
C ARG A 307 13.34 16.10 2.09
N PHE A 308 13.05 15.73 3.35
CA PHE A 308 11.69 15.51 3.84
C PHE A 308 10.76 16.69 3.58
N SER A 309 11.14 17.88 4.06
CA SER A 309 10.29 19.07 3.98
C SER A 309 10.05 19.51 2.53
N GLU A 310 11.06 19.37 1.67
CA GLU A 310 10.94 19.69 0.24
C GLU A 310 9.96 18.73 -0.45
N TRP A 311 10.21 17.41 -0.34
CA TRP A 311 9.37 16.41 -1.00
C TRP A 311 7.95 16.40 -0.48
N ARG A 312 7.76 16.51 0.84
CA ARG A 312 6.44 16.59 1.45
C ARG A 312 5.64 17.76 0.87
N LYS A 313 6.23 18.97 0.86
CA LYS A 313 5.61 20.17 0.31
C LYS A 313 5.30 20.01 -1.18
N GLN A 314 6.22 19.47 -1.97
CA GLN A 314 6.01 19.23 -3.40
C GLN A 314 4.83 18.29 -3.65
N GLN A 315 4.71 17.19 -2.88
CA GLN A 315 3.60 16.26 -3.00
C GLN A 315 2.27 16.91 -2.60
N GLU A 316 2.22 17.67 -1.52
CA GLU A 316 1.02 18.37 -1.07
C GLU A 316 0.55 19.41 -2.11
N VAL A 317 1.44 20.25 -2.61
CA VAL A 317 1.12 21.25 -3.64
C VAL A 317 0.63 20.57 -4.93
N ARG A 318 1.31 19.50 -5.37
CA ARG A 318 0.91 18.75 -6.56
C ARG A 318 -0.46 18.08 -6.37
N ALA A 319 -0.70 17.47 -5.22
CA ALA A 319 -1.95 16.81 -4.90
C ALA A 319 -3.12 17.80 -4.87
N GLU A 320 -2.92 18.97 -4.26
CA GLU A 320 -3.94 20.02 -4.22
C GLU A 320 -4.23 20.60 -5.61
N ALA A 321 -3.18 20.81 -6.43
CA ALA A 321 -3.34 21.31 -7.79
C ALA A 321 -4.09 20.33 -8.71
N LEU A 322 -3.90 19.02 -8.54
CA LEU A 322 -4.50 17.99 -9.39
C LEU A 322 -5.91 17.56 -8.92
N TYR A 323 -6.10 17.46 -7.60
CA TYR A 323 -7.29 16.85 -7.00
C TYR A 323 -8.13 17.84 -6.19
N GLY A 324 -7.66 19.06 -6.01
CA GLY A 324 -8.32 20.11 -5.23
C GLY A 324 -8.17 19.94 -3.72
N PRO A 325 -8.73 20.89 -2.95
CA PRO A 325 -8.75 20.81 -1.49
C PRO A 325 -9.71 19.68 -1.03
N LEU A 326 -9.35 19.00 0.05
CA LEU A 326 -10.23 18.03 0.69
C LEU A 326 -11.31 18.76 1.49
N LEU A 327 -12.54 18.49 1.15
CA LEU A 327 -13.69 18.91 1.95
C LEU A 327 -13.81 17.92 3.12
N LEU A 328 -13.23 18.27 4.26
CA LEU A 328 -13.45 17.50 5.49
C LEU A 328 -14.86 17.79 5.99
N PRO A 329 -15.67 16.77 6.33
CA PRO A 329 -16.93 17.01 7.02
C PRO A 329 -16.65 17.81 8.29
N ALA A 330 -17.50 18.81 8.57
CA ALA A 330 -17.39 19.60 9.79
C ALA A 330 -17.52 18.64 10.99
N GLY A 331 -16.39 18.40 11.67
CA GLY A 331 -16.28 17.31 12.63
C GLY A 331 -16.94 17.59 13.96
N GLU A 332 -17.77 16.69 14.42
CA GLU A 332 -17.93 16.41 15.83
C GLU A 332 -16.62 15.78 16.36
N ALA A 333 -16.07 16.33 17.44
CA ALA A 333 -14.88 15.76 18.08
C ALA A 333 -15.20 14.35 18.60
N PRO A 334 -14.46 13.31 18.21
CA PRO A 334 -14.71 11.97 18.73
C PRO A 334 -14.30 11.90 20.20
N ASP A 335 -15.12 11.17 20.98
CA ASP A 335 -14.74 10.66 22.30
C ASP A 335 -13.47 9.77 22.13
N SER A 336 -12.31 10.34 22.40
CA SER A 336 -11.03 9.63 22.28
C SER A 336 -10.87 8.67 23.47
N GLN A 337 -11.32 7.45 23.32
CA GLN A 337 -10.93 6.34 24.16
C GLN A 337 -9.70 5.63 23.54
N LEU A 338 -8.52 6.19 23.73
CA LEU A 338 -7.30 5.39 23.66
C LEU A 338 -7.40 4.35 24.80
N PRO A 339 -7.23 3.04 24.53
CA PRO A 339 -7.15 2.06 25.61
C PRO A 339 -5.99 2.44 26.52
N GLY A 340 -6.30 2.72 27.78
CA GLY A 340 -5.30 3.01 28.80
C GLY A 340 -4.31 1.85 28.92
N PRO A 341 -3.07 2.12 29.39
CA PRO A 341 -2.07 1.08 29.56
C PRO A 341 -2.63 0.00 30.50
N PRO A 342 -2.35 -1.29 30.22
CA PRO A 342 -2.80 -2.39 31.09
C PRO A 342 -2.29 -2.15 32.48
N GLY A 343 -3.22 -2.08 33.47
CA GLY A 343 -2.91 -1.87 34.85
C GLY A 343 -1.86 -2.89 35.31
N ARG A 344 -0.79 -2.42 35.92
CA ARG A 344 0.15 -3.27 36.65
C ARG A 344 -0.64 -3.94 37.75
N GLY A 345 -0.87 -5.23 37.59
CA GLY A 345 -1.39 -6.07 38.67
C GLY A 345 -0.40 -6.03 39.82
N GLU A 346 -0.83 -5.42 40.93
CA GLU A 346 -0.20 -5.64 42.23
C GLU A 346 -0.52 -7.07 42.66
N GLY A 347 0.51 -7.85 42.89
CA GLY A 347 0.46 -9.21 43.41
C GLY A 347 1.87 -9.74 43.62
#